data_171bea810d4fb29e504092dff24fe025
#
_entry.id   171bea810d4fb29e504092dff24fe025
#
_cell.length_a   1.000
_cell.length_b   1.000
_cell.length_c   1.000
_cell.angle_alpha   90.00
_cell.angle_beta   90.00
_cell.angle_gamma   90.00
#
_symmetry.space_group_name_H-M   'P 1'
#
loop_
_entity.id
_entity.type
_entity.pdbx_description
1 polymer ?
#
loop_
_entity_poly.entity_id
_entity_poly.type
_entity_poly.pdbx_seq_one_letter_code
_entity_poly.pdbx_strand_id
1 'polypeptide(L)'
;MNKYQFKSKARRTVDSKQIKALMISGQIEGHTALPEGVKATKYEEIIPKILALEEEPQVGGVLILLNTVGGDVEAGLAIAEAISGMSKPTVSLILGGGHSIGVPLAVSADYSFITHTASMIIHPVRMNGVILGVHQAFDYLTRMQERINSFIVTHSDIKNEDLCRMMLNTTEMSCDIGSILCGAEAVKAGIIKSTGSISDALTKLKQMVNARN
;
A
#
# COMPACT_ATOMS: atom_id res chain seq x y z
N MET A 1 40.56 -52.75 -19.58
CA MET A 1 40.04 -52.15 -18.35
C MET A 1 39.82 -50.67 -18.57
N ASN A 2 38.56 -50.29 -18.86
CA ASN A 2 38.20 -48.91 -19.20
C ASN A 2 37.41 -48.30 -18.06
N LYS A 3 38.00 -47.37 -17.32
CA LYS A 3 37.34 -46.61 -16.23
C LYS A 3 36.67 -45.38 -16.82
N TYR A 4 35.37 -45.44 -17.11
CA TYR A 4 34.56 -44.26 -17.34
C TYR A 4 34.17 -43.63 -16.01
N GLN A 5 34.85 -42.55 -15.62
CA GLN A 5 34.41 -41.67 -14.53
C GLN A 5 33.29 -40.75 -15.07
N PHE A 6 32.07 -41.01 -14.68
CA PHE A 6 30.98 -40.07 -14.80
C PHE A 6 31.17 -38.94 -13.78
N LYS A 7 31.66 -37.79 -14.24
CA LYS A 7 31.57 -36.54 -13.47
C LYS A 7 30.11 -36.09 -13.50
N SER A 8 29.38 -36.33 -12.43
CA SER A 8 28.09 -35.68 -12.21
C SER A 8 28.34 -34.17 -12.07
N LYS A 9 27.94 -33.41 -13.07
CA LYS A 9 27.78 -31.96 -12.90
C LYS A 9 26.64 -31.77 -11.90
N ALA A 10 26.97 -31.49 -10.65
CA ALA A 10 26.03 -30.95 -9.72
C ALA A 10 25.43 -29.67 -10.36
N ARG A 11 24.18 -29.72 -10.82
CA ARG A 11 23.39 -28.54 -11.13
C ARG A 11 23.34 -27.75 -9.82
N ARG A 12 24.07 -26.63 -9.74
CA ARG A 12 23.75 -25.59 -8.78
C ARG A 12 22.31 -25.20 -9.08
N THR A 13 21.38 -25.66 -8.27
CA THR A 13 20.06 -25.06 -8.17
C THR A 13 20.32 -23.64 -7.70
N VAL A 14 20.18 -22.67 -8.60
CA VAL A 14 20.06 -21.27 -8.21
C VAL A 14 18.85 -21.23 -7.32
N ASP A 15 19.07 -20.98 -6.03
CA ASP A 15 17.99 -20.89 -5.04
C ASP A 15 17.10 -19.72 -5.50
N SER A 16 15.98 -20.05 -6.13
CA SER A 16 15.09 -19.03 -6.70
C SER A 16 14.45 -18.30 -5.53
N LYS A 17 14.79 -17.03 -5.36
CA LYS A 17 14.23 -16.20 -4.30
C LYS A 17 12.70 -16.24 -4.35
N GLN A 18 12.08 -16.42 -3.20
CA GLN A 18 10.64 -16.57 -3.04
C GLN A 18 9.93 -15.21 -3.05
N ILE A 19 8.72 -15.17 -3.60
CA ILE A 19 7.80 -14.07 -3.39
C ILE A 19 6.94 -14.38 -2.16
N LYS A 20 6.82 -13.41 -1.27
CA LYS A 20 5.92 -13.47 -0.11
C LYS A 20 4.79 -12.46 -0.27
N ALA A 21 3.64 -12.76 0.31
CA ALA A 21 2.49 -11.86 0.34
C ALA A 21 2.28 -11.31 1.75
N LEU A 22 1.93 -10.02 1.82
CA LEU A 22 1.49 -9.33 3.02
C LEU A 22 0.08 -8.81 2.78
N MET A 23 -0.88 -9.21 3.63
CA MET A 23 -2.27 -8.77 3.53
C MET A 23 -2.54 -7.65 4.51
N ILE A 24 -3.13 -6.55 4.01
CA ILE A 24 -3.64 -5.41 4.79
C ILE A 24 -5.13 -5.32 4.50
N SER A 25 -5.96 -5.59 5.50
CA SER A 25 -7.40 -5.69 5.33
C SER A 25 -8.18 -5.17 6.54
N GLY A 26 -9.44 -4.79 6.30
CA GLY A 26 -10.30 -4.21 7.33
C GLY A 26 -9.90 -2.78 7.68
N GLN A 27 -10.12 -2.37 8.92
CA GLN A 27 -9.76 -1.04 9.41
C GLN A 27 -8.29 -1.01 9.87
N ILE A 28 -7.59 0.07 9.62
CA ILE A 28 -6.24 0.28 10.16
C ILE A 28 -6.39 0.71 11.63
N GLU A 29 -5.92 -0.16 12.53
CA GLU A 29 -5.95 0.10 13.97
C GLU A 29 -4.66 0.82 14.39
N GLY A 30 -4.83 1.88 15.18
CA GLY A 30 -3.74 2.69 15.72
C GLY A 30 -3.47 2.37 17.19
N HIS A 31 -3.18 3.43 17.98
CA HIS A 31 -2.85 3.31 19.40
C HIS A 31 -4.06 2.97 20.29
N THR A 32 -5.28 3.11 19.78
CA THR A 32 -6.52 2.74 20.48
C THR A 32 -7.08 1.49 19.83
N ALA A 33 -7.32 0.45 20.63
CA ALA A 33 -7.90 -0.78 20.16
C ALA A 33 -9.35 -0.56 19.65
N LEU A 34 -9.65 -1.16 18.52
CA LEU A 34 -10.99 -1.14 17.95
C LEU A 34 -11.93 -2.04 18.75
N PRO A 35 -13.26 -1.79 18.70
CA PRO A 35 -14.24 -2.65 19.33
C PRO A 35 -14.12 -4.11 18.89
N GLU A 36 -14.45 -5.02 19.80
CA GLU A 36 -14.45 -6.45 19.54
C GLU A 36 -15.36 -6.79 18.33
N GLY A 37 -14.87 -7.64 17.43
CA GLY A 37 -15.57 -8.03 16.21
C GLY A 37 -15.27 -7.16 14.98
N VAL A 38 -14.60 -6.02 15.10
CA VAL A 38 -14.12 -5.24 13.97
C VAL A 38 -12.89 -5.92 13.37
N LYS A 39 -12.93 -6.22 12.07
CA LYS A 39 -11.75 -6.73 11.37
C LYS A 39 -10.75 -5.59 11.18
N ALA A 40 -9.54 -5.77 11.67
CA ALA A 40 -8.50 -4.76 11.66
C ALA A 40 -7.14 -5.29 11.20
N THR A 41 -6.35 -4.38 10.68
CA THR A 41 -4.90 -4.54 10.53
C THR A 41 -4.24 -3.66 11.58
N LYS A 42 -3.49 -4.28 12.49
CA LYS A 42 -2.78 -3.63 13.58
C LYS A 42 -1.35 -3.30 13.15
N TYR A 43 -0.95 -2.03 13.25
CA TYR A 43 0.36 -1.60 12.78
C TYR A 43 1.51 -2.28 13.55
N GLU A 44 1.34 -2.53 14.84
CA GLU A 44 2.31 -3.22 15.70
C GLU A 44 2.50 -4.71 15.35
N GLU A 45 1.57 -5.30 14.61
CA GLU A 45 1.71 -6.65 14.06
C GLU A 45 2.27 -6.66 12.63
N ILE A 46 1.98 -5.63 11.85
CA ILE A 46 2.38 -5.54 10.44
C ILE A 46 3.82 -5.08 10.29
N ILE A 47 4.26 -4.08 11.04
CA ILE A 47 5.64 -3.57 10.94
C ILE A 47 6.68 -4.64 11.26
N PRO A 48 6.55 -5.46 12.32
CA PRO A 48 7.48 -6.59 12.54
C PRO A 48 7.45 -7.62 11.43
N LYS A 49 6.30 -7.85 10.77
CA LYS A 49 6.23 -8.75 9.60
C LYS A 49 6.98 -8.18 8.41
N ILE A 50 6.88 -6.87 8.15
CA ILE A 50 7.65 -6.19 7.09
C ILE A 50 9.14 -6.32 7.37
N LEU A 51 9.57 -6.07 8.60
CA LEU A 51 10.97 -6.24 9.00
C LEU A 51 11.45 -7.69 8.81
N ALA A 52 10.67 -8.67 9.22
CA ALA A 52 11.01 -10.08 9.01
C ALA A 52 11.11 -10.45 7.53
N LEU A 53 10.25 -9.89 6.67
CA LEU A 53 10.33 -10.09 5.22
C LEU A 53 11.57 -9.40 4.62
N GLU A 54 11.97 -8.24 5.14
CA GLU A 54 13.18 -7.53 4.72
C GLU A 54 14.44 -8.31 5.09
N GLU A 55 14.52 -8.85 6.30
CA GLU A 55 15.69 -9.59 6.80
C GLU A 55 15.82 -11.02 6.22
N GLU A 56 14.73 -11.65 5.76
CA GLU A 56 14.75 -13.05 5.27
C GLU A 56 15.49 -13.17 3.93
N PRO A 57 16.67 -13.79 3.86
CA PRO A 57 17.50 -13.81 2.63
C PRO A 57 16.83 -14.53 1.45
N GLN A 58 15.92 -15.47 1.71
CA GLN A 58 15.22 -16.22 0.66
C GLN A 58 14.06 -15.43 0.04
N VAL A 59 13.60 -14.36 0.68
CA VAL A 59 12.57 -13.48 0.12
C VAL A 59 13.19 -12.54 -0.91
N GLY A 60 12.75 -12.67 -2.15
CA GLY A 60 13.21 -11.82 -3.25
C GLY A 60 12.31 -10.63 -3.53
N GLY A 61 11.05 -10.66 -3.10
CA GLY A 61 10.09 -9.58 -3.28
C GLY A 61 8.80 -9.81 -2.51
N VAL A 62 8.05 -8.72 -2.27
CA VAL A 62 6.84 -8.74 -1.45
C VAL A 62 5.65 -8.21 -2.24
N LEU A 63 4.57 -8.99 -2.27
CA LEU A 63 3.27 -8.60 -2.83
C LEU A 63 2.37 -8.12 -1.68
N ILE A 64 2.00 -6.84 -1.69
CA ILE A 64 1.09 -6.23 -0.73
C ILE A 64 -0.34 -6.31 -1.27
N LEU A 65 -1.21 -7.05 -0.60
CA LEU A 65 -2.61 -7.19 -0.95
C LEU A 65 -3.45 -6.26 -0.08
N LEU A 66 -4.26 -5.41 -0.70
CA LEU A 66 -5.03 -4.37 -0.03
C LEU A 66 -6.54 -4.60 -0.20
N ASN A 67 -7.25 -4.60 0.94
CA ASN A 67 -8.70 -4.48 1.00
C ASN A 67 -9.08 -3.79 2.31
N THR A 68 -8.91 -2.46 2.38
CA THR A 68 -9.07 -1.67 3.59
C THR A 68 -10.03 -0.50 3.40
N VAL A 69 -10.76 -0.20 4.44
CA VAL A 69 -11.61 1.00 4.55
C VAL A 69 -10.84 2.23 5.05
N GLY A 70 -9.55 2.08 5.33
CA GLY A 70 -8.74 3.10 5.99
C GLY A 70 -8.76 2.97 7.51
N GLY A 71 -8.50 4.03 8.24
CA GLY A 71 -8.48 4.05 9.70
C GLY A 71 -7.52 5.08 10.29
N ASP A 72 -6.72 4.67 11.27
CA ASP A 72 -5.77 5.56 11.95
C ASP A 72 -4.68 6.06 10.99
N VAL A 73 -4.49 7.38 10.96
CA VAL A 73 -3.57 8.05 10.02
C VAL A 73 -2.11 7.77 10.36
N GLU A 74 -1.74 7.86 11.65
CA GLU A 74 -0.36 7.66 12.07
C GLU A 74 0.08 6.22 11.86
N ALA A 75 -0.78 5.26 12.20
CA ALA A 75 -0.53 3.85 11.95
C ALA A 75 -0.43 3.52 10.45
N GLY A 76 -1.33 4.08 9.64
CA GLY A 76 -1.31 3.88 8.20
C GLY A 76 -0.08 4.48 7.52
N LEU A 77 0.34 5.70 7.90
CA LEU A 77 1.59 6.30 7.41
C LEU A 77 2.81 5.50 7.87
N ALA A 78 2.85 5.03 9.13
CA ALA A 78 3.97 4.21 9.62
C ALA A 78 4.12 2.91 8.81
N ILE A 79 3.02 2.25 8.47
CA ILE A 79 3.05 1.06 7.60
C ILE A 79 3.49 1.44 6.18
N ALA A 80 2.98 2.55 5.62
CA ALA A 80 3.33 3.00 4.28
C ALA A 80 4.83 3.34 4.15
N GLU A 81 5.39 4.06 5.12
CA GLU A 81 6.83 4.34 5.22
C GLU A 81 7.66 3.06 5.36
N ALA A 82 7.20 2.10 6.19
CA ALA A 82 7.88 0.82 6.33
C ALA A 82 7.92 0.03 5.02
N ILE A 83 6.85 0.06 4.22
CA ILE A 83 6.81 -0.59 2.90
C ILE A 83 7.71 0.15 1.91
N SER A 84 7.62 1.48 1.82
CA SER A 84 8.42 2.28 0.88
C SER A 84 9.92 2.23 1.18
N GLY A 85 10.29 2.01 2.45
CA GLY A 85 11.67 1.84 2.90
C GLY A 85 12.28 0.45 2.65
N MET A 86 11.53 -0.51 2.13
CA MET A 86 12.06 -1.85 1.84
C MET A 86 13.12 -1.81 0.73
N SER A 87 14.22 -2.54 0.91
CA SER A 87 15.23 -2.74 -0.13
C SER A 87 14.80 -3.75 -1.19
N LYS A 88 13.87 -4.64 -0.84
CA LYS A 88 13.34 -5.68 -1.72
C LYS A 88 12.24 -5.12 -2.63
N PRO A 89 12.13 -5.60 -3.89
CA PRO A 89 11.04 -5.22 -4.77
C PRO A 89 9.67 -5.44 -4.15
N THR A 90 8.81 -4.45 -4.26
CA THR A 90 7.45 -4.46 -3.73
C THR A 90 6.43 -4.17 -4.83
N VAL A 91 5.30 -4.86 -4.80
CA VAL A 91 4.14 -4.57 -5.66
C VAL A 91 2.90 -4.56 -4.78
N SER A 92 2.08 -3.52 -4.88
CA SER A 92 0.77 -3.47 -4.25
C SER A 92 -0.33 -3.86 -5.22
N LEU A 93 -1.40 -4.50 -4.70
CA LEU A 93 -2.61 -4.81 -5.45
C LEU A 93 -3.84 -4.51 -4.60
N ILE A 94 -4.65 -3.56 -5.02
CA ILE A 94 -5.96 -3.28 -4.43
C ILE A 94 -6.97 -4.28 -4.99
N LEU A 95 -7.48 -5.17 -4.12
CA LEU A 95 -8.45 -6.21 -4.49
C LEU A 95 -9.90 -5.76 -4.39
N GLY A 96 -10.22 -4.92 -3.40
CA GLY A 96 -11.58 -4.42 -3.14
C GLY A 96 -11.54 -2.94 -2.80
N GLY A 97 -11.16 -2.58 -1.58
CA GLY A 97 -11.06 -1.18 -1.13
C GLY A 97 -9.63 -0.75 -0.87
N GLY A 98 -9.30 0.48 -1.29
CA GLY A 98 -8.07 1.19 -0.93
C GLY A 98 -8.42 2.59 -0.44
N HIS A 99 -9.25 2.68 0.62
CA HIS A 99 -9.93 3.91 1.00
C HIS A 99 -9.14 4.72 2.02
N SER A 100 -9.26 6.06 1.96
CA SER A 100 -8.70 6.96 2.98
C SER A 100 -7.18 6.76 3.14
N ILE A 101 -6.70 6.42 4.34
CA ILE A 101 -5.28 6.10 4.57
C ILE A 101 -4.81 4.83 3.83
N GLY A 102 -5.73 4.07 3.22
CA GLY A 102 -5.41 3.02 2.27
C GLY A 102 -4.77 3.53 0.97
N VAL A 103 -4.95 4.81 0.62
CA VAL A 103 -4.33 5.42 -0.56
C VAL A 103 -2.81 5.50 -0.43
N PRO A 104 -2.24 6.08 0.64
CA PRO A 104 -0.80 5.99 0.90
C PRO A 104 -0.26 4.56 0.92
N LEU A 105 -0.99 3.62 1.55
CA LEU A 105 -0.60 2.20 1.56
C LEU A 105 -0.54 1.59 0.15
N ALA A 106 -1.44 2.00 -0.73
CA ALA A 106 -1.47 1.50 -2.11
C ALA A 106 -0.29 2.01 -2.95
N VAL A 107 0.13 3.26 -2.75
CA VAL A 107 1.23 3.87 -3.51
C VAL A 107 2.61 3.66 -2.88
N SER A 108 2.70 3.09 -1.67
CA SER A 108 3.97 2.88 -0.96
C SER A 108 4.89 1.83 -1.60
N ALA A 109 4.35 0.94 -2.44
CA ALA A 109 5.12 -0.08 -3.15
C ALA A 109 5.80 0.50 -4.40
N ASP A 110 6.90 -0.13 -4.86
CA ASP A 110 7.60 0.26 -6.09
C ASP A 110 6.69 0.25 -7.33
N TYR A 111 5.64 -0.58 -7.34
CA TYR A 111 4.65 -0.62 -8.40
C TYR A 111 3.26 -0.96 -7.84
N SER A 112 2.22 -0.27 -8.33
CA SER A 112 0.86 -0.43 -7.82
C SER A 112 -0.12 -0.91 -8.89
N PHE A 113 -0.99 -1.85 -8.48
CA PHE A 113 -2.12 -2.35 -9.26
C PHE A 113 -3.44 -2.14 -8.54
N ILE A 114 -4.50 -2.01 -9.31
CA ILE A 114 -5.89 -2.05 -8.84
C ILE A 114 -6.70 -3.00 -9.72
N THR A 115 -7.57 -3.83 -9.14
CA THR A 115 -8.49 -4.65 -9.92
C THR A 115 -9.61 -3.79 -10.54
N HIS A 116 -10.27 -4.29 -11.59
CA HIS A 116 -11.27 -3.51 -12.32
C HIS A 116 -12.48 -3.07 -11.46
N THR A 117 -12.86 -3.88 -10.48
CA THR A 117 -14.01 -3.61 -9.60
C THR A 117 -13.63 -2.99 -8.26
N ALA A 118 -12.33 -2.89 -7.97
CA ALA A 118 -11.87 -2.25 -6.77
C ALA A 118 -12.03 -0.73 -6.84
N SER A 119 -12.17 -0.12 -5.68
CA SER A 119 -12.37 1.33 -5.57
C SER A 119 -11.44 1.97 -4.53
N MET A 120 -11.21 3.25 -4.71
CA MET A 120 -10.49 4.11 -3.78
C MET A 120 -11.39 5.29 -3.41
N ILE A 121 -11.45 5.63 -2.13
CA ILE A 121 -12.12 6.84 -1.64
C ILE A 121 -11.05 7.79 -1.15
N ILE A 122 -11.04 8.98 -1.76
CA ILE A 122 -10.08 10.04 -1.48
C ILE A 122 -10.84 11.18 -0.83
N HIS A 123 -10.53 11.49 0.42
CA HIS A 123 -11.18 12.53 1.21
C HIS A 123 -10.18 13.20 2.17
N PRO A 124 -10.49 14.40 2.69
CA PRO A 124 -9.63 15.07 3.66
C PRO A 124 -9.55 14.30 4.98
N VAL A 125 -8.51 14.60 5.77
CA VAL A 125 -8.41 14.12 7.15
C VAL A 125 -9.65 14.52 7.95
N ARG A 126 -10.13 13.58 8.76
CA ARG A 126 -11.27 13.79 9.67
C ARG A 126 -10.83 13.59 11.11
N MET A 127 -11.39 14.34 11.99
CA MET A 127 -11.20 14.19 13.44
C MET A 127 -12.57 14.13 14.11
N ASN A 128 -12.73 13.16 15.02
CA ASN A 128 -13.87 13.06 15.90
C ASN A 128 -13.42 13.32 17.34
N GLY A 129 -14.15 14.15 18.07
CA GLY A 129 -13.84 14.40 19.48
C GLY A 129 -14.05 15.85 19.90
N VAL A 130 -13.67 16.14 21.14
CA VAL A 130 -13.70 17.50 21.70
C VAL A 130 -12.48 18.28 21.23
N ILE A 131 -12.70 19.44 20.63
CA ILE A 131 -11.63 20.34 20.19
C ILE A 131 -11.34 21.36 21.28
N LEU A 132 -10.16 21.28 21.87
CA LEU A 132 -9.66 22.21 22.88
C LEU A 132 -8.66 23.19 22.23
N GLY A 133 -9.12 24.24 21.61
CA GLY A 133 -8.25 25.21 20.94
C GLY A 133 -8.35 25.10 19.43
N VAL A 134 -9.17 25.98 18.85
CA VAL A 134 -9.55 25.93 17.42
C VAL A 134 -8.34 26.10 16.51
N HIS A 135 -7.47 27.09 16.78
CA HIS A 135 -6.29 27.34 15.93
C HIS A 135 -5.32 26.17 15.93
N GLN A 136 -5.00 25.64 17.12
CA GLN A 136 -4.07 24.52 17.27
C GLN A 136 -4.60 23.25 16.60
N ALA A 137 -5.90 22.98 16.71
CA ALA A 137 -6.54 21.84 16.03
C ALA A 137 -6.51 21.99 14.51
N PHE A 138 -6.78 23.20 14.00
CA PHE A 138 -6.69 23.51 12.58
C PHE A 138 -5.26 23.33 12.05
N ASP A 139 -4.27 23.88 12.73
CA ASP A 139 -2.86 23.73 12.35
C ASP A 139 -2.41 22.27 12.37
N TYR A 140 -2.84 21.50 13.36
CA TYR A 140 -2.54 20.07 13.46
C TYR A 140 -3.13 19.29 12.29
N LEU A 141 -4.42 19.50 11.98
CA LEU A 141 -5.09 18.83 10.87
C LEU A 141 -4.49 19.23 9.51
N THR A 142 -4.12 20.48 9.34
CA THR A 142 -3.44 20.98 8.13
C THR A 142 -2.11 20.27 7.92
N ARG A 143 -1.26 20.19 8.95
CA ARG A 143 0.03 19.48 8.87
C ARG A 143 -0.15 17.99 8.59
N MET A 144 -1.17 17.36 9.20
CA MET A 144 -1.47 15.95 8.95
C MET A 144 -1.90 15.72 7.49
N GLN A 145 -2.77 16.62 6.96
CA GLN A 145 -3.18 16.57 5.56
C GLN A 145 -2.00 16.76 4.60
N GLU A 146 -1.11 17.71 4.89
CA GLU A 146 0.10 17.96 4.10
C GLU A 146 1.03 16.74 4.06
N ARG A 147 1.21 16.04 5.19
CA ARG A 147 2.01 14.80 5.24
C ARG A 147 1.42 13.72 4.34
N ILE A 148 0.11 13.50 4.38
CA ILE A 148 -0.57 12.52 3.53
C ILE A 148 -0.43 12.89 2.06
N ASN A 149 -0.71 14.14 1.71
CA ASN A 149 -0.62 14.63 0.33
C ASN A 149 0.81 14.49 -0.22
N SER A 150 1.80 14.92 0.57
CA SER A 150 3.22 14.79 0.21
C SER A 150 3.62 13.35 -0.05
N PHE A 151 3.19 12.41 0.81
CA PHE A 151 3.47 10.99 0.61
C PHE A 151 2.86 10.47 -0.68
N ILE A 152 1.57 10.74 -0.94
CA ILE A 152 0.87 10.29 -2.15
C ILE A 152 1.54 10.85 -3.41
N VAL A 153 1.81 12.15 -3.45
CA VAL A 153 2.41 12.83 -4.60
C VAL A 153 3.84 12.33 -4.87
N THR A 154 4.61 12.05 -3.81
CA THR A 154 5.98 11.54 -3.97
C THR A 154 6.01 10.12 -4.53
N HIS A 155 4.98 9.30 -4.24
CA HIS A 155 4.94 7.88 -4.61
C HIS A 155 3.99 7.57 -5.79
N SER A 156 3.46 8.59 -6.46
CA SER A 156 2.53 8.43 -7.59
C SER A 156 2.79 9.47 -8.68
N ASP A 157 2.00 9.46 -9.75
CA ASP A 157 2.12 10.44 -10.84
C ASP A 157 1.08 11.57 -10.72
N ILE A 158 0.25 11.57 -9.65
CA ILE A 158 -0.78 12.60 -9.44
C ILE A 158 -0.14 13.93 -9.02
N LYS A 159 -0.68 15.04 -9.52
CA LYS A 159 -0.29 16.37 -9.07
C LYS A 159 -1.04 16.74 -7.78
N ASN A 160 -0.40 17.53 -6.92
CA ASN A 160 -1.00 17.95 -5.65
C ASN A 160 -2.33 18.72 -5.85
N GLU A 161 -2.41 19.57 -6.88
CA GLU A 161 -3.63 20.31 -7.19
C GLU A 161 -4.81 19.40 -7.56
N ASP A 162 -4.54 18.32 -8.32
CA ASP A 162 -5.54 17.34 -8.71
C ASP A 162 -5.99 16.50 -7.52
N LEU A 163 -5.04 16.08 -6.67
CA LEU A 163 -5.32 15.38 -5.42
C LEU A 163 -6.20 16.21 -4.48
N CYS A 164 -5.83 17.48 -4.24
CA CYS A 164 -6.61 18.39 -3.40
C CYS A 164 -8.02 18.62 -3.97
N ARG A 165 -8.16 18.76 -5.28
CA ARG A 165 -9.47 18.93 -5.93
C ARG A 165 -10.36 17.70 -5.73
N MET A 166 -9.81 16.50 -5.84
CA MET A 166 -10.53 15.24 -5.57
C MET A 166 -10.95 15.13 -4.10
N MET A 167 -10.07 15.49 -3.18
CA MET A 167 -10.38 15.49 -1.75
C MET A 167 -11.52 16.43 -1.37
N LEU A 168 -11.61 17.57 -2.03
CA LEU A 168 -12.59 18.62 -1.74
C LEU A 168 -13.85 18.54 -2.63
N ASN A 169 -14.01 17.48 -3.41
CA ASN A 169 -15.17 17.29 -4.26
C ASN A 169 -16.44 17.07 -3.41
N THR A 170 -17.49 17.83 -3.67
CA THR A 170 -18.77 17.78 -2.94
C THR A 170 -19.90 17.16 -3.76
N THR A 171 -19.62 16.64 -4.96
CA THR A 171 -20.65 16.20 -5.91
C THR A 171 -20.84 14.70 -6.00
N GLU A 172 -19.89 13.91 -5.54
CA GLU A 172 -19.91 12.44 -5.68
C GLU A 172 -20.42 11.70 -4.45
N MET A 173 -20.18 12.23 -3.25
CA MET A 173 -20.56 11.60 -2.00
C MET A 173 -21.79 12.28 -1.41
N SER A 174 -22.88 11.55 -1.24
CA SER A 174 -24.20 12.10 -0.90
C SER A 174 -24.29 12.84 0.44
N CYS A 175 -23.42 12.57 1.40
CA CYS A 175 -23.38 13.19 2.73
C CYS A 175 -21.97 13.51 3.19
N ASP A 176 -21.01 13.64 2.28
CA ASP A 176 -19.60 13.78 2.61
C ASP A 176 -18.84 14.51 1.49
N ILE A 177 -17.56 14.82 1.73
CA ILE A 177 -16.65 15.39 0.74
C ILE A 177 -15.59 14.37 0.35
N GLY A 178 -15.22 14.34 -0.93
CA GLY A 178 -14.23 13.44 -1.49
C GLY A 178 -14.63 12.89 -2.84
N SER A 179 -13.77 12.05 -3.40
CA SER A 179 -13.99 11.38 -4.68
C SER A 179 -13.87 9.87 -4.55
N ILE A 180 -14.67 9.17 -5.36
CA ILE A 180 -14.62 7.71 -5.49
C ILE A 180 -14.03 7.38 -6.85
N LEU A 181 -12.93 6.66 -6.88
CA LEU A 181 -12.25 6.22 -8.10
C LEU A 181 -12.33 4.70 -8.21
N CYS A 182 -12.88 4.19 -9.29
CA CYS A 182 -12.95 2.76 -9.58
C CYS A 182 -11.87 2.35 -10.58
N GLY A 183 -11.16 1.27 -10.34
CA GLY A 183 -10.26 0.62 -11.28
C GLY A 183 -9.45 1.56 -12.18
N ALA A 184 -9.88 1.68 -13.45
CA ALA A 184 -9.21 2.52 -14.45
C ALA A 184 -9.19 4.03 -14.13
N GLU A 185 -10.13 4.54 -13.32
CA GLU A 185 -10.16 5.96 -12.94
C GLU A 185 -8.99 6.30 -12.02
N ALA A 186 -8.63 5.40 -11.10
CA ALA A 186 -7.46 5.58 -10.24
C ALA A 186 -6.14 5.60 -11.04
N VAL A 187 -6.07 4.82 -12.12
CA VAL A 187 -4.93 4.84 -13.06
C VAL A 187 -4.92 6.14 -13.87
N LYS A 188 -6.08 6.55 -14.43
CA LYS A 188 -6.21 7.80 -15.18
C LYS A 188 -5.86 9.03 -14.34
N ALA A 189 -6.18 9.00 -13.05
CA ALA A 189 -5.82 10.05 -12.09
C ALA A 189 -4.31 10.09 -11.77
N GLY A 190 -3.54 9.08 -12.17
CA GLY A 190 -2.12 9.00 -11.88
C GLY A 190 -1.79 8.52 -10.47
N ILE A 191 -2.77 8.01 -9.71
CA ILE A 191 -2.55 7.49 -8.35
C ILE A 191 -1.98 6.07 -8.42
N ILE A 192 -2.61 5.20 -9.23
CA ILE A 192 -2.21 3.81 -9.40
C ILE A 192 -1.57 3.62 -10.78
N LYS A 193 -0.53 2.80 -10.85
CA LYS A 193 0.24 2.61 -12.10
C LYS A 193 -0.52 1.83 -13.16
N SER A 194 -1.29 0.79 -12.78
CA SER A 194 -2.01 -0.06 -13.74
C SER A 194 -3.25 -0.73 -13.14
N THR A 195 -4.23 -1.02 -13.99
CA THR A 195 -5.23 -2.03 -13.66
C THR A 195 -4.64 -3.42 -13.89
N GLY A 196 -5.02 -4.41 -13.07
CA GLY A 196 -4.56 -5.77 -13.27
C GLY A 196 -5.08 -6.76 -12.23
N SER A 197 -4.80 -8.01 -12.49
CA SER A 197 -5.13 -9.16 -11.64
C SER A 197 -3.96 -9.51 -10.70
N ILE A 198 -4.17 -10.50 -9.83
CA ILE A 198 -3.10 -11.07 -9.01
C ILE A 198 -1.98 -11.69 -9.87
N SER A 199 -2.33 -12.24 -11.03
CA SER A 199 -1.36 -12.81 -11.98
C SER A 199 -0.46 -11.72 -12.58
N ASP A 200 -1.04 -10.57 -12.93
CA ASP A 200 -0.30 -9.43 -13.46
C ASP A 200 0.65 -8.85 -12.41
N ALA A 201 0.17 -8.67 -11.18
CA ALA A 201 0.96 -8.21 -10.05
C ALA A 201 2.14 -9.15 -9.74
N LEU A 202 1.90 -10.47 -9.71
CA LEU A 202 2.95 -11.47 -9.52
C LEU A 202 3.96 -11.49 -10.68
N THR A 203 3.49 -11.34 -11.91
CA THR A 203 4.37 -11.29 -13.10
C THR A 203 5.28 -10.07 -13.03
N LYS A 204 4.72 -8.90 -12.72
CA LYS A 204 5.49 -7.66 -12.54
C LYS A 204 6.53 -7.81 -11.43
N LEU A 205 6.14 -8.34 -10.27
CA LEU A 205 7.04 -8.53 -9.14
C LEU A 205 8.19 -9.49 -9.48
N LYS A 206 7.91 -10.60 -10.18
CA LYS A 206 8.97 -11.53 -10.65
C LYS A 206 9.95 -10.86 -11.61
N GLN A 207 9.45 -10.02 -12.53
CA GLN A 207 10.31 -9.23 -13.43
C GLN A 207 11.23 -8.29 -12.64
N MET A 208 10.71 -7.60 -11.62
CA MET A 208 11.48 -6.68 -10.77
C MET A 208 12.53 -7.43 -9.95
N VAL A 209 12.19 -8.60 -9.38
CA VAL A 209 13.14 -9.46 -8.66
C VAL A 209 14.28 -9.92 -9.57
N ASN A 210 13.96 -10.35 -10.79
CA ASN A 210 14.95 -10.82 -11.75
C ASN A 210 15.87 -9.69 -12.27
N ALA A 211 15.38 -8.46 -12.33
CA ALA A 211 16.17 -7.31 -12.76
C ALA A 211 17.17 -6.81 -11.70
N ARG A 212 16.98 -7.18 -10.42
CA ARG A 212 17.89 -6.83 -9.31
C ARG A 212 18.94 -7.93 -9.00
N ASN A 213 18.81 -9.12 -9.63
CA ASN A 213 19.78 -10.23 -9.54
C ASN A 213 20.74 -10.23 -10.73
#